data_bb2423e16dfe51f6b681e0381e4c9306
#
_entry.id   bb2423e16dfe51f6b681e0381e4c9306
#
_cell.length_a   1.000
_cell.length_b   1.000
_cell.length_c   1.000
_cell.angle_alpha   90.00
_cell.angle_beta   90.00
_cell.angle_gamma   90.00
#
_symmetry.space_group_name_H-M   'P 1'
#
loop_
_entity.id
_entity.type
_entity.pdbx_description
1 polymer ?
#
loop_
_entity_poly.entity_id
_entity_poly.type
_entity_poly.pdbx_seq_one_letter_code
_entity_poly.pdbx_strand_id
1 'polypeptide(L)'
;MNCREIEYKGGKLGLRASALTPRLYRIKFGRDMIVDLNNLKKNFDKVQKNKQAAAEGAEIEANDPVELSVLDLTIFENVAYIMARQYDKTIPATVDDWLDSITSVFTVYEILPEILEMWQLNQQTTAVPVKK
;
A
#
# COMPACT_ATOMS: atom_id res chain seq x y z
N MET A 1 4.22 -17.98 7.19
CA MET A 1 3.98 -16.66 7.69
C MET A 1 4.57 -15.66 6.72
N ASN A 2 3.80 -14.66 6.33
CA ASN A 2 4.28 -13.73 5.30
C ASN A 2 4.82 -12.46 5.93
N CYS A 3 6.12 -12.43 6.15
CA CYS A 3 6.82 -11.27 6.67
C CYS A 3 7.85 -10.81 5.63
N ARG A 4 8.07 -9.52 5.58
CA ARG A 4 9.04 -8.98 4.62
C ARG A 4 9.66 -7.71 5.19
N GLU A 5 10.96 -7.57 5.02
CA GLU A 5 11.63 -6.31 5.31
C GLU A 5 11.87 -5.61 4.00
N ILE A 6 11.38 -4.40 3.88
CA ILE A 6 11.49 -3.62 2.66
C ILE A 6 12.52 -2.54 2.88
N GLU A 7 13.51 -2.49 2.00
CA GLU A 7 14.50 -1.42 2.08
C GLU A 7 14.01 -0.25 1.26
N TYR A 8 14.12 0.93 1.81
CA TYR A 8 13.81 2.14 1.08
C TYR A 8 14.93 3.15 1.35
N LYS A 9 14.92 4.22 0.60
CA LYS A 9 15.99 5.19 0.74
C LYS A 9 15.98 5.75 2.15
N GLY A 10 16.93 5.42 2.93
CA GLY A 10 17.06 5.90 4.29
C GLY A 10 16.69 4.92 5.38
N GLY A 11 16.24 3.72 5.06
CA GLY A 11 15.91 2.78 6.12
C GLY A 11 15.28 1.49 5.67
N LYS A 12 14.71 0.79 6.62
CA LYS A 12 14.03 -0.48 6.38
C LYS A 12 12.69 -0.46 7.07
N LEU A 13 11.73 -1.15 6.49
CA LEU A 13 10.39 -1.27 7.06
C LEU A 13 10.02 -2.74 7.10
N GLY A 14 9.75 -3.26 8.28
CA GLY A 14 9.29 -4.64 8.43
C GLY A 14 7.78 -4.70 8.41
N LEU A 15 7.23 -5.63 7.65
CA LEU A 15 5.79 -5.80 7.51
C LEU A 15 5.42 -7.26 7.64
N ARG A 16 4.23 -7.52 8.16
CA ARG A 16 3.69 -8.86 8.26
C ARG A 16 2.28 -8.88 7.72
N ALA A 17 1.97 -9.92 6.95
CA ALA A 17 0.63 -10.13 6.43
C ALA A 17 0.11 -11.46 6.93
N SER A 18 -1.09 -11.46 7.49
CA SER A 18 -1.74 -12.68 7.94
C SER A 18 -3.24 -12.48 7.86
N ALA A 19 -4.00 -13.53 8.16
CA ALA A 19 -5.46 -13.41 8.17
C ALA A 19 -5.94 -12.43 9.24
N LEU A 20 -5.13 -12.15 10.23
CA LEU A 20 -5.48 -11.19 11.28
C LEU A 20 -5.39 -9.75 10.81
N THR A 21 -4.54 -9.47 9.83
CA THR A 21 -4.29 -8.10 9.38
C THR A 21 -5.56 -7.35 8.96
N PRO A 22 -6.43 -7.92 8.10
CA PRO A 22 -7.67 -7.21 7.74
C PRO A 22 -8.58 -6.97 8.93
N ARG A 23 -8.60 -7.88 9.90
CA ARG A 23 -9.41 -7.71 11.08
C ARG A 23 -8.91 -6.56 11.94
N LEU A 24 -7.60 -6.44 12.12
CA LEU A 24 -7.03 -5.34 12.88
C LEU A 24 -7.32 -4.00 12.21
N TYR A 25 -7.23 -3.98 10.90
CA TYR A 25 -7.52 -2.78 10.13
C TYR A 25 -8.99 -2.38 10.32
N ARG A 26 -9.90 -3.36 10.21
CA ARG A 26 -11.33 -3.08 10.36
C ARG A 26 -11.66 -2.56 11.75
N ILE A 27 -11.07 -3.17 12.76
CA ILE A 27 -11.33 -2.75 14.14
C ILE A 27 -10.81 -1.34 14.39
N LYS A 28 -9.63 -1.04 13.88
CA LYS A 28 -9.03 0.26 14.17
C LYS A 28 -9.59 1.39 13.30
N PHE A 29 -9.85 1.11 12.04
CA PHE A 29 -10.24 2.16 11.10
C PHE A 29 -11.69 2.07 10.62
N GLY A 30 -12.38 0.98 10.95
CA GLY A 30 -13.78 0.83 10.53
C GLY A 30 -13.97 0.60 9.05
N ARG A 31 -12.98 0.07 8.37
CA ARG A 31 -13.02 -0.10 6.92
C ARG A 31 -12.55 -1.49 6.54
N ASP A 32 -12.90 -1.92 5.33
CA ASP A 32 -12.47 -3.21 4.79
C ASP A 32 -11.12 -3.03 4.09
N MET A 33 -10.08 -3.65 4.62
CA MET A 33 -8.74 -3.49 4.11
C MET A 33 -8.58 -3.97 2.67
N ILE A 34 -9.21 -5.10 2.32
CA ILE A 34 -9.04 -5.65 0.98
C ILE A 34 -9.73 -4.76 -0.06
N VAL A 35 -10.91 -4.24 0.26
CA VAL A 35 -11.59 -3.30 -0.62
C VAL A 35 -10.74 -2.04 -0.79
N ASP A 36 -10.22 -1.52 0.31
CA ASP A 36 -9.38 -0.32 0.27
C ASP A 36 -8.11 -0.57 -0.54
N LEU A 37 -7.46 -1.72 -0.36
CA LEU A 37 -6.25 -2.05 -1.12
C LEU A 37 -6.55 -2.21 -2.61
N ASN A 38 -7.66 -2.84 -2.96
CA ASN A 38 -8.01 -2.99 -4.37
C ASN A 38 -8.25 -1.64 -5.03
N ASN A 39 -8.93 -0.74 -4.32
CA ASN A 39 -9.15 0.61 -4.84
C ASN A 39 -7.85 1.38 -4.93
N LEU A 40 -7.00 1.25 -3.95
CA LEU A 40 -5.69 1.91 -3.96
C LEU A 40 -4.83 1.40 -5.11
N LYS A 41 -4.83 0.08 -5.34
CA LYS A 41 -4.10 -0.49 -6.46
C LYS A 41 -4.59 0.07 -7.79
N LYS A 42 -5.91 0.15 -7.95
CA LYS A 42 -6.50 0.65 -9.16
C LYS A 42 -6.07 2.09 -9.42
N ASN A 43 -6.11 2.92 -8.39
CA ASN A 43 -5.72 4.32 -8.51
C ASN A 43 -4.22 4.46 -8.73
N PHE A 44 -3.43 3.64 -8.06
CA PHE A 44 -1.98 3.64 -8.23
C PHE A 44 -1.59 3.26 -9.66
N ASP A 45 -2.24 2.23 -10.21
CA ASP A 45 -1.97 1.80 -11.58
C ASP A 45 -2.32 2.92 -12.58
N LYS A 46 -3.41 3.65 -12.34
CA LYS A 46 -3.79 4.78 -13.20
C LYS A 46 -2.75 5.88 -13.15
N VAL A 47 -2.26 6.21 -11.96
CA VAL A 47 -1.25 7.25 -11.80
C VAL A 47 0.03 6.86 -12.52
N GLN A 48 0.46 5.61 -12.39
CA GLN A 48 1.69 5.15 -13.04
C GLN A 48 1.53 5.16 -14.56
N LYS A 49 0.38 4.73 -15.06
CA LYS A 49 0.12 4.73 -16.47
C LYS A 49 0.11 6.14 -17.04
N ASN A 50 -0.51 7.07 -16.33
CA ASN A 50 -0.59 8.46 -16.79
C ASN A 50 0.77 9.14 -16.76
N LYS A 51 1.58 8.86 -15.75
CA LYS A 51 2.93 9.42 -15.69
C LYS A 51 3.78 8.91 -16.86
N GLN A 52 3.66 7.64 -17.17
CA GLN A 52 4.39 7.07 -18.29
C GLN A 52 3.91 7.67 -19.61
N ALA A 53 2.61 7.80 -19.80
CA ALA A 53 2.05 8.37 -21.02
C ALA A 53 2.49 9.82 -21.21
N ALA A 54 2.50 10.60 -20.12
CA ALA A 54 2.94 11.98 -20.19
C ALA A 54 4.42 12.07 -20.55
N ALA A 55 5.23 11.17 -20.01
CA ALA A 55 6.65 11.15 -20.31
C ALA A 55 6.91 10.79 -21.77
N GLU A 56 5.99 10.05 -22.37
CA GLU A 56 6.11 9.66 -23.78
C GLU A 56 5.41 10.65 -24.71
N GLY A 57 4.88 11.73 -24.17
CA GLY A 57 4.21 12.73 -24.99
C GLY A 57 2.77 12.43 -25.36
N ALA A 58 2.18 11.40 -24.77
CA ALA A 58 0.80 11.06 -25.08
C ALA A 58 -0.18 11.95 -24.30
N GLU A 59 -1.41 12.03 -24.78
CA GLU A 59 -2.39 12.80 -24.07
C GLU A 59 -2.91 12.04 -22.88
N ILE A 60 -3.22 12.79 -21.82
CA ILE A 60 -3.77 12.20 -20.61
C ILE A 60 -5.23 12.64 -20.52
N GLU A 61 -6.12 11.72 -20.22
CA GLU A 61 -7.52 12.07 -20.07
C GLU A 61 -7.69 12.99 -18.89
N ALA A 62 -8.56 13.97 -19.03
CA ALA A 62 -8.72 14.99 -18.00
C ALA A 62 -9.20 14.42 -16.66
N ASN A 63 -9.94 13.31 -16.69
CA ASN A 63 -10.49 12.74 -15.47
C ASN A 63 -9.56 11.76 -14.78
N ASP A 64 -8.45 11.41 -15.42
CA ASP A 64 -7.53 10.45 -14.79
C ASP A 64 -6.58 11.17 -13.85
N PRO A 65 -6.36 10.63 -12.67
CA PRO A 65 -5.48 11.29 -11.72
C PRO A 65 -4.02 11.17 -12.12
N VAL A 66 -3.27 12.23 -11.96
CA VAL A 66 -1.82 12.18 -12.14
C VAL A 66 -1.12 11.94 -10.81
N GLU A 67 -1.85 12.05 -9.72
CA GLU A 67 -1.33 11.79 -8.39
C GLU A 67 -2.38 11.11 -7.57
N LEU A 68 -1.95 10.37 -6.56
CA LEU A 68 -2.88 9.73 -5.65
C LEU A 68 -3.59 10.77 -4.79
N SER A 69 -4.82 10.49 -4.44
CA SER A 69 -5.61 11.41 -3.62
C SER A 69 -5.15 11.37 -2.16
N VAL A 70 -5.61 12.32 -1.38
CA VAL A 70 -5.35 12.34 0.06
C VAL A 70 -5.89 11.06 0.72
N LEU A 71 -7.08 10.61 0.28
CA LEU A 71 -7.63 9.38 0.83
C LEU A 71 -6.75 8.18 0.49
N ASP A 72 -6.23 8.13 -0.73
CA ASP A 72 -5.36 7.03 -1.13
C ASP A 72 -4.11 6.98 -0.26
N LEU A 73 -3.51 8.13 0.01
CA LEU A 73 -2.32 8.19 0.84
C LEU A 73 -2.63 7.78 2.27
N THR A 74 -3.78 8.20 2.79
CA THR A 74 -4.20 7.82 4.13
C THR A 74 -4.41 6.31 4.24
N ILE A 75 -5.04 5.72 3.24
CA ILE A 75 -5.24 4.27 3.21
C ILE A 75 -3.90 3.54 3.20
N PHE A 76 -2.98 4.00 2.34
CA PHE A 76 -1.65 3.42 2.29
C PHE A 76 -0.97 3.45 3.66
N GLU A 77 -0.99 4.60 4.31
CA GLU A 77 -0.34 4.77 5.61
C GLU A 77 -0.96 3.86 6.66
N ASN A 78 -2.28 3.76 6.65
CA ASN A 78 -3.00 2.95 7.63
C ASN A 78 -2.73 1.45 7.43
N VAL A 79 -2.71 1.00 6.19
CA VAL A 79 -2.40 -0.40 5.89
C VAL A 79 -0.96 -0.71 6.29
N ALA A 80 -0.03 0.15 5.91
CA ALA A 80 1.37 -0.06 6.25
C ALA A 80 1.57 -0.11 7.76
N TYR A 81 0.88 0.78 8.49
CA TYR A 81 0.96 0.81 9.94
C TYR A 81 0.51 -0.52 10.58
N ILE A 82 -0.64 -1.02 10.14
CA ILE A 82 -1.19 -2.26 10.71
C ILE A 82 -0.20 -3.42 10.44
N MET A 83 0.34 -3.49 9.25
CA MET A 83 1.29 -4.54 8.90
C MET A 83 2.61 -4.40 9.66
N ALA A 84 3.06 -3.15 9.84
CA ALA A 84 4.29 -2.89 10.57
C ALA A 84 4.14 -3.24 12.04
N ARG A 85 3.00 -2.90 12.62
CA ARG A 85 2.76 -3.21 14.03
C ARG A 85 2.62 -4.71 14.28
N GLN A 86 2.10 -5.45 13.31
CA GLN A 86 2.08 -6.90 13.43
C GLN A 86 3.48 -7.49 13.37
N TYR A 87 4.37 -6.86 12.62
CA TYR A 87 5.75 -7.30 12.51
C TYR A 87 6.53 -6.95 13.79
N ASP A 88 6.29 -5.77 14.33
CA ASP A 88 7.03 -5.26 15.50
C ASP A 88 6.06 -4.60 16.46
N LYS A 89 5.76 -5.25 17.53
CA LYS A 89 4.76 -4.77 18.49
C LYS A 89 5.25 -3.61 19.36
N THR A 90 6.52 -3.24 19.24
CA THR A 90 7.04 -2.08 19.95
C THR A 90 6.72 -0.76 19.22
N ILE A 91 6.18 -0.86 18.01
CA ILE A 91 5.77 0.32 17.25
C ILE A 91 4.66 1.06 18.02
N PRO A 92 4.65 2.39 17.97
CA PRO A 92 3.67 3.17 18.74
C PRO A 92 2.21 2.79 18.43
N ALA A 93 1.34 3.11 19.36
CA ALA A 93 -0.06 2.71 19.26
C ALA A 93 -0.89 3.50 18.27
N THR A 94 -0.38 4.61 17.75
CA THR A 94 -1.12 5.43 16.77
C THR A 94 -0.31 5.58 15.49
N VAL A 95 -1.03 5.78 14.40
CA VAL A 95 -0.38 5.98 13.10
C VAL A 95 0.49 7.23 13.14
N ASP A 96 -0.03 8.31 13.75
CA ASP A 96 0.70 9.55 13.80
C ASP A 96 2.03 9.41 14.54
N ASP A 97 2.01 8.74 15.68
CA ASP A 97 3.24 8.55 16.45
C ASP A 97 4.21 7.65 15.72
N TRP A 98 3.70 6.65 15.00
CA TRP A 98 4.55 5.78 14.20
C TRP A 98 5.22 6.54 13.07
N LEU A 99 4.45 7.34 12.34
CA LEU A 99 5.01 8.12 11.23
C LEU A 99 6.02 9.12 11.74
N ASP A 100 5.77 9.72 12.91
CA ASP A 100 6.69 10.66 13.49
C ASP A 100 8.00 9.99 13.92
N SER A 101 7.95 8.70 14.27
CA SER A 101 9.14 7.98 14.68
C SER A 101 10.04 7.61 13.51
N ILE A 102 9.53 7.69 12.28
CA ILE A 102 10.33 7.38 11.11
C ILE A 102 11.08 8.63 10.70
N THR A 103 12.40 8.59 10.84
CA THR A 103 13.20 9.80 10.62
C THR A 103 13.56 10.02 9.17
N SER A 104 13.33 9.01 8.31
CA SER A 104 13.58 9.18 6.89
C SER A 104 12.27 9.13 6.15
N VAL A 105 12.21 9.74 5.00
CA VAL A 105 10.98 9.80 4.24
C VAL A 105 10.85 8.55 3.39
N PHE A 106 9.75 7.83 3.55
CA PHE A 106 9.44 6.75 2.62
C PHE A 106 8.20 7.16 1.83
N THR A 107 8.07 6.65 0.66
CA THR A 107 7.00 7.06 -0.21
C THR A 107 6.13 5.89 -0.59
N VAL A 108 4.91 6.19 -0.97
CA VAL A 108 3.98 5.17 -1.44
C VAL A 108 4.57 4.43 -2.64
N TYR A 109 5.36 5.12 -3.46
CA TYR A 109 5.91 4.51 -4.67
C TYR A 109 6.98 3.46 -4.36
N GLU A 110 7.64 3.58 -3.22
CA GLU A 110 8.65 2.59 -2.82
C GLU A 110 8.03 1.41 -2.08
N ILE A 111 7.00 1.66 -1.31
CA ILE A 111 6.48 0.67 -0.38
C ILE A 111 5.24 -0.05 -0.90
N LEU A 112 4.34 0.66 -1.56
CA LEU A 112 3.07 0.06 -1.97
C LEU A 112 3.23 -1.16 -2.89
N PRO A 113 4.13 -1.16 -3.86
CA PRO A 113 4.27 -2.36 -4.70
C PRO A 113 4.60 -3.61 -3.89
N GLU A 114 5.41 -3.46 -2.83
CA GLU A 114 5.74 -4.59 -1.97
C GLU A 114 4.54 -5.06 -1.17
N ILE A 115 3.73 -4.12 -0.67
CA ILE A 115 2.51 -4.47 0.05
C ILE A 115 1.55 -5.22 -0.88
N LEU A 116 1.36 -4.71 -2.09
CA LEU A 116 0.46 -5.36 -3.05
C LEU A 116 0.94 -6.76 -3.39
N GLU A 117 2.26 -6.95 -3.48
CA GLU A 117 2.79 -8.27 -3.73
C GLU A 117 2.55 -9.21 -2.56
N MET A 118 2.71 -8.73 -1.33
CA MET A 118 2.46 -9.55 -0.15
C MET A 118 1.01 -10.05 -0.10
N TRP A 119 0.08 -9.24 -0.62
CA TRP A 119 -1.33 -9.61 -0.66
C TRP A 119 -1.74 -10.18 -2.01
N GLN A 120 -0.76 -10.38 -2.93
CA GLN A 120 -0.97 -10.96 -4.26
C GLN A 120 -1.94 -10.14 -5.11
N LEU A 121 -1.94 -8.84 -4.89
CA LEU A 121 -2.84 -7.97 -5.64
C LEU A 121 -2.17 -7.30 -6.83
N ASN A 122 -0.85 -7.39 -6.94
CA ASN A 122 -0.15 -6.78 -8.07
C ASN A 122 0.04 -7.75 -9.22
N GLN A 123 -0.47 -8.99 -9.11
CA GLN A 123 -0.32 -9.92 -10.19
C GLN A 123 -1.38 -9.69 -11.23
N GLN A 124 -0.96 -9.74 -12.47
CA GLN A 124 -1.90 -9.59 -13.49
C GLN A 124 -2.57 -10.84 -13.66
N THR A 125 -3.78 -10.90 -13.48
CA THR A 125 -4.37 -12.06 -13.56
C THR A 125 -4.98 -12.22 -14.75
N THR A 126 -4.55 -12.91 -15.48
CA THR A 126 -5.27 -13.31 -16.54
C THR A 126 -6.04 -14.36 -16.15
N ALA A 127 -6.18 -14.50 -15.11
CA ALA A 127 -6.76 -15.32 -14.76
C ALA A 127 -7.30 -16.32 -14.79
N VAL A 128 -6.78 -17.03 -14.86
CA VAL A 128 -7.23 -18.20 -14.78
C VAL A 128 -7.45 -18.58 -13.50
N PRO A 129 -8.52 -18.80 -13.15
CA PRO A 129 -8.86 -19.17 -11.89
C PRO A 129 -8.43 -20.49 -11.73
N VAL A 130 -7.95 -20.73 -10.83
CA VAL A 130 -7.55 -21.89 -10.57
C VAL A 130 -8.50 -22.67 -10.07
N LYS A 131 -8.74 -23.33 -10.06
CA LYS A 131 -9.36 -23.99 -9.52
C LYS A 131 -9.07 -24.71 -8.88
N LYS A 132 -9.21 -25.01 -8.36
CA LYS A 132 -8.95 -25.71 -7.72
C LYS A 132 -9.41 -26.11 -7.32
#